data_e095c4d836d0a48aa325bb8a72f6b72b
#
_entry.id   e095c4d836d0a48aa325bb8a72f6b72b
#
_cell.length_a   1.000
_cell.length_b   1.000
_cell.length_c   1.000
_cell.angle_alpha   90.00
_cell.angle_beta   90.00
_cell.angle_gamma   90.00
#
_symmetry.space_group_name_H-M   'P 1'
#
loop_
_entity.id
_entity.type
_entity.pdbx_description
1 polymer ?
#
loop_
_entity_poly.entity_id
_entity_poly.type
_entity_poly.pdbx_seq_one_letter_code
_entity_poly.pdbx_strand_id
1 'polypeptide(L)'
;MIRRLPLVFSPQPEGGFTVTSPVLPELVTEGDTIEEAFANVRDAFGAVVELYAAENRPLPAATELPEAGGIVWTDALVEAV
;
A
#
# COMPACT_ATOMS: atom_id res chain seq x y z
N MET A 1 1.84 -12.86 -6.25
CA MET A 1 0.40 -12.53 -6.33
C MET A 1 0.21 -11.03 -6.16
N ILE A 2 -0.61 -10.44 -7.01
CA ILE A 2 -0.90 -9.00 -6.94
C ILE A 2 -2.06 -8.76 -6.00
N ARG A 3 -1.92 -7.74 -5.15
CA ARG A 3 -2.98 -7.31 -4.25
C ARG A 3 -3.28 -5.83 -4.46
N ARG A 4 -4.48 -5.43 -4.10
CA ARG A 4 -4.91 -4.05 -4.14
C ARG A 4 -4.74 -3.45 -2.75
N LEU A 5 -4.03 -2.32 -2.65
CA LEU A 5 -3.72 -1.72 -1.36
C LEU A 5 -4.18 -0.27 -1.34
N PRO A 6 -5.27 0.04 -0.63
CA PRO A 6 -5.67 1.42 -0.41
C PRO A 6 -4.62 2.15 0.43
N LEU A 7 -4.26 3.36 0.03
CA LEU A 7 -3.22 4.14 0.68
C LEU A 7 -3.69 5.57 0.95
N VAL A 8 -3.17 6.15 2.03
CA VAL A 8 -3.33 7.55 2.34
C VAL A 8 -1.95 8.20 2.40
N PHE A 9 -1.73 9.21 1.56
CA PHE A 9 -0.50 9.98 1.55
C PHE A 9 -0.75 11.28 2.30
N SER A 10 -0.04 11.47 3.41
CA SER A 10 -0.17 12.67 4.24
C SER A 10 1.07 13.53 4.10
N PRO A 11 0.98 14.71 3.47
CA PRO A 11 2.15 15.58 3.35
C PRO A 11 2.63 16.06 4.71
N GLN A 12 3.94 16.15 4.86
CA GLN A 12 4.57 16.58 6.11
C GLN A 12 5.05 18.04 6.00
N PRO A 13 5.02 18.78 7.12
CA PRO A 13 5.43 20.20 7.10
C PRO A 13 6.85 20.43 6.59
N GLU A 14 7.77 19.51 6.89
CA GLU A 14 9.17 19.59 6.46
C GLU A 14 9.41 19.03 5.06
N GLY A 15 8.35 18.61 4.38
CA GLY A 15 8.43 17.97 3.07
C GLY A 15 8.27 16.45 3.14
N GLY A 16 8.00 15.85 1.99
CA GLY A 16 7.76 14.41 1.92
C GLY A 16 6.37 14.01 2.39
N PHE A 17 6.17 12.71 2.50
CA PHE A 17 4.87 12.11 2.84
C PHE A 17 5.03 10.99 3.86
N THR A 18 4.08 10.91 4.78
CA THR A 18 3.84 9.68 5.53
C THR A 18 2.73 8.90 4.80
N VAL A 19 2.89 7.61 4.68
CA VAL A 19 1.93 6.75 3.98
C VAL A 19 1.37 5.71 4.94
N THR A 20 0.05 5.61 4.97
CA THR A 20 -0.66 4.64 5.79
C THR A 20 -1.71 3.94 4.94
N SER A 21 -2.31 2.88 5.47
CA SER A 21 -3.42 2.19 4.82
C SER A 21 -4.61 2.12 5.75
N PRO A 22 -5.81 2.47 5.28
CA PRO A 22 -7.02 2.35 6.11
C PRO A 22 -7.44 0.91 6.37
N VAL A 23 -6.93 -0.05 5.58
CA VAL A 23 -7.30 -1.46 5.73
C VAL A 23 -6.20 -2.31 6.33
N LEU A 24 -4.99 -1.77 6.47
CA LEU A 24 -3.81 -2.49 6.94
C LEU A 24 -3.05 -1.61 7.93
N PRO A 25 -3.49 -1.61 9.23
CA PRO A 25 -2.93 -0.68 10.22
C PRO A 25 -1.42 -0.81 10.44
N GLU A 26 -0.86 -1.98 10.19
CA GLU A 26 0.57 -2.23 10.35
C GLU A 26 1.42 -1.56 9.27
N LEU A 27 0.80 -1.14 8.18
CA LEU A 27 1.53 -0.49 7.10
C LEU A 27 1.68 0.99 7.40
N VAL A 28 2.90 1.40 7.73
CA VAL A 28 3.29 2.80 7.89
C VAL A 28 4.66 2.96 7.28
N THR A 29 4.79 3.89 6.35
CA THR A 29 6.07 4.20 5.72
C THR A 29 6.11 5.66 5.32
N GLU A 30 7.17 6.08 4.66
CA GLU A 30 7.36 7.46 4.24
C GLU A 30 8.23 7.54 3.00
N GLY A 31 8.30 8.72 2.41
CA GLY A 31 9.19 9.01 1.31
C GLY A 31 9.22 10.50 1.04
N ASP A 32 10.33 10.99 0.49
CA ASP A 32 10.49 12.41 0.17
C ASP A 32 9.71 12.80 -1.08
N THR A 33 9.49 11.84 -1.96
CA THR A 33 8.71 12.00 -3.20
C THR A 33 7.65 10.92 -3.28
N ILE A 34 6.69 11.10 -4.19
CA ILE A 34 5.65 10.09 -4.45
C ILE A 34 6.30 8.77 -4.89
N GLU A 35 7.28 8.85 -5.80
CA GLU A 35 7.96 7.66 -6.32
C GLU A 35 8.70 6.90 -5.22
N GLU A 36 9.42 7.62 -4.38
CA GLU A 36 10.13 7.02 -3.25
C GLU A 36 9.15 6.40 -2.27
N ALA A 37 8.05 7.10 -1.97
CA ALA A 37 7.03 6.59 -1.07
C ALA A 37 6.42 5.27 -1.60
N PHE A 38 6.15 5.18 -2.90
CA PHE A 38 5.65 3.92 -3.48
C PHE A 38 6.67 2.79 -3.39
N ALA A 39 7.95 3.08 -3.62
CA ALA A 39 8.99 2.06 -3.45
C ALA A 39 9.04 1.56 -2.02
N ASN A 40 8.93 2.48 -1.06
CA ASN A 40 8.93 2.14 0.36
C ASN A 40 7.65 1.40 0.78
N VAL A 41 6.51 1.71 0.17
CA VAL A 41 5.27 0.95 0.38
C VAL A 41 5.47 -0.52 -0.01
N ARG A 42 6.14 -0.76 -1.14
CA ARG A 42 6.40 -2.13 -1.59
C ARG A 42 7.20 -2.91 -0.55
N ASP A 43 8.25 -2.30 -0.02
CA ASP A 43 9.09 -2.93 1.00
C ASP A 43 8.33 -3.14 2.31
N ALA A 44 7.60 -2.13 2.74
CA ALA A 44 6.81 -2.20 3.97
C ALA A 44 5.70 -3.26 3.87
N PHE A 45 5.05 -3.35 2.72
CA PHE A 45 4.01 -4.36 2.51
C PHE A 45 4.60 -5.77 2.57
N GLY A 46 5.78 -5.99 2.01
CA GLY A 46 6.47 -7.27 2.11
C GLY A 46 6.68 -7.70 3.55
N ALA A 47 7.10 -6.77 4.41
CA ALA A 47 7.28 -7.04 5.83
C ALA A 47 5.96 -7.36 6.53
N VAL A 48 4.89 -6.64 6.18
CA VAL A 48 3.55 -6.89 6.75
C VAL A 48 3.03 -8.27 6.34
N VAL A 49 3.24 -8.66 5.09
CA VAL A 49 2.86 -9.99 4.60
C VAL A 49 3.55 -11.08 5.41
N GLU A 50 4.85 -10.91 5.68
CA GLU A 50 5.61 -11.86 6.49
C GLU A 50 5.09 -11.93 7.93
N LEU A 51 4.75 -10.76 8.50
CA LEU A 51 4.18 -10.70 9.84
C LEU A 51 2.86 -11.48 9.93
N TYR A 52 1.96 -11.26 8.98
CA TYR A 52 0.67 -11.94 8.95
C TYR A 52 0.86 -13.45 8.77
N ALA A 53 1.77 -13.87 7.91
CA ALA A 53 2.06 -15.29 7.70
C ALA A 53 2.60 -15.93 8.97
N ALA A 54 3.51 -15.25 9.68
CA ALA A 54 4.07 -15.76 10.92
C ALA A 54 3.02 -15.94 12.03
N GLU A 55 1.96 -15.14 11.99
CA GLU A 55 0.87 -15.18 12.95
C GLU A 55 -0.31 -16.03 12.48
N ASN A 56 -0.20 -16.67 11.32
CA ASN A 56 -1.28 -17.43 10.68
C ASN A 56 -2.54 -16.58 10.49
N ARG A 57 -2.37 -15.31 10.18
CA ARG A 57 -3.46 -14.38 9.91
C ARG A 57 -3.63 -14.16 8.42
N PRO A 58 -4.86 -14.25 7.89
CA PRO A 58 -5.09 -13.88 6.49
C PRO A 58 -4.99 -12.37 6.32
N LEU A 59 -4.49 -11.92 5.17
CA LEU A 59 -4.54 -10.50 4.84
C LEU A 59 -6.00 -10.05 4.69
N PRO A 60 -6.31 -8.77 4.97
CA PRO A 60 -7.68 -8.29 4.84
C PRO A 60 -8.29 -8.53 3.46
N ALA A 61 -9.57 -8.89 3.43
CA ALA A 61 -10.28 -9.13 2.17
C ALA A 61 -10.24 -7.91 1.25
N ALA A 62 -10.20 -6.70 1.81
CA ALA A 62 -10.11 -5.46 1.04
C ALA A 62 -8.84 -5.37 0.19
N THR A 63 -7.82 -6.20 0.46
CA THR A 63 -6.59 -6.25 -0.36
C THR A 63 -6.67 -7.27 -1.48
N GLU A 64 -7.73 -8.04 -1.56
CA GLU A 64 -7.88 -9.07 -2.58
C GLU A 64 -8.33 -8.46 -3.91
N LEU A 65 -7.83 -9.02 -5.00
CA LEU A 65 -8.35 -8.72 -6.32
C LEU A 65 -9.52 -9.65 -6.63
N PRO A 66 -10.45 -9.22 -7.52
CA PRO A 66 -11.51 -10.12 -7.95
C PRO A 66 -10.91 -11.34 -8.65
N GLU A 67 -11.73 -12.38 -8.77
CA GLU A 67 -11.34 -13.59 -9.48
C GLU A 67 -10.92 -13.29 -10.93
N ALA A 68 -10.17 -14.21 -11.52
CA ALA A 68 -9.70 -14.08 -12.90
C ALA A 68 -10.86 -13.73 -13.83
N GLY A 69 -10.69 -12.69 -14.65
CA GLY A 69 -11.73 -12.17 -15.52
C GLY A 69 -12.64 -11.13 -14.89
N GLY A 70 -12.54 -10.89 -13.58
CA GLY A 70 -13.29 -9.85 -12.90
C GLY A 70 -12.76 -8.44 -13.20
N ILE A 71 -13.65 -7.44 -13.07
CA ILE A 71 -13.27 -6.04 -13.25
C ILE A 71 -12.47 -5.56 -12.04
N VAL A 72 -11.33 -4.91 -12.29
CA VAL A 72 -10.51 -4.32 -11.23
C VAL A 72 -10.64 -2.80 -11.29
N TRP A 73 -11.08 -2.21 -10.19
CA TRP A 73 -11.09 -0.76 -10.04
C TRP A 73 -9.89 -0.34 -9.20
N THR A 74 -9.14 0.62 -9.69
CA THR A 74 -7.99 1.15 -8.96
C THR A 74 -7.71 2.58 -9.35
N ASP A 75 -6.94 3.25 -8.51
CA ASP A 75 -6.42 4.59 -8.78
C ASP A 75 -4.94 4.49 -9.06
N ALA A 76 -4.43 5.39 -9.89
CA ALA A 76 -3.00 5.52 -10.11
C ALA A 76 -2.61 6.98 -9.89
N LEU A 77 -1.47 7.18 -9.27
CA LEU A 77 -0.85 8.51 -9.18
C LEU A 77 0.13 8.62 -10.33
N VAL A 78 -0.15 9.54 -11.24
CA VAL A 78 0.58 9.65 -12.50
C VAL A 78 1.02 11.09 -12.69
N GLU A 79 2.29 11.27 -13.06
CA GLU A 79 2.80 12.61 -13.32
C GLU A 79 2.15 13.16 -14.59
N ALA A 80 1.56 14.36 -14.47
CA ALA A 80 0.97 15.04 -15.61
C ALA A 80 2.05 15.76 -16.42
N VAL A 81 1.95 15.69 -17.75
CA VAL A 81 2.87 16.37 -18.66
C VAL A 81 2.24 17.60 -19.27
#